data_405bb7b84e0fbac766b20779a0220d6d
#
_entry.id   405bb7b84e0fbac766b20779a0220d6d
#
_cell.length_a   1.000
_cell.length_b   1.000
_cell.length_c   1.000
_cell.angle_alpha   90.00
_cell.angle_beta   90.00
_cell.angle_gamma   90.00
#
_symmetry.space_group_name_H-M   'P 1'
#
loop_
_entity.id
_entity.type
_entity.pdbx_description
1 polymer ?
#
loop_
_entity_poly.entity_id
_entity_poly.type
_entity_poly.pdbx_seq_one_letter_code
_entity_poly.pdbx_strand_id
1 'polypeptide(L)'
;MEKIVLNACGIKSKGGITVLKNLIDTTDNVDFFLLYDNQELDIHVNEIEKLLVTYPRFTHPLLNTLIKKETLKKINSFDKIIHLGNFGFKTKTYSYTFIQNILPLVNPYSSFRNFILRLLYFYSFKISDEIIVQKQHVSDLIPKSLRKKIIGMALNKSVEQSKNEGFVVIFEDVKNKNPNFLINLILELANQNHKVDVICSTKKSTKLFNSIRDNQNVKFFENIKNEEVFSIFKKNRCYIHTSKYETVGLPIYEALENGLKVVVPDEDYIPIENQNIFKYTLGNLNSAIEACIKATTAPLSDKIEVPVYSENWNLI
;
A
#
# COMPACT_ATOMS: atom_id res chain seq x y z
N MET A 1 -4.36 4.27 31.25
CA MET A 1 -4.28 4.72 29.84
C MET A 1 -2.86 4.45 29.38
N GLU A 2 -2.71 3.66 28.34
CA GLU A 2 -1.40 3.33 27.76
C GLU A 2 -0.83 4.55 27.03
N LYS A 3 0.48 4.75 27.06
CA LYS A 3 1.16 5.89 26.44
C LYS A 3 2.02 5.41 25.28
N ILE A 4 1.70 5.84 24.07
CA ILE A 4 2.36 5.39 22.83
C ILE A 4 2.96 6.55 22.06
N VAL A 5 4.24 6.45 21.71
CA VAL A 5 4.88 7.34 20.74
C VAL A 5 4.63 6.81 19.32
N LEU A 6 4.07 7.62 18.46
CA LEU A 6 3.96 7.34 17.02
C LEU A 6 5.07 8.07 16.27
N ASN A 7 6.03 7.33 15.75
CA ASN A 7 7.07 7.91 14.88
C ASN A 7 6.63 7.79 13.42
N ALA A 8 6.03 8.86 12.93
CA ALA A 8 5.57 9.01 11.54
C ALA A 8 6.61 9.68 10.62
N CYS A 9 7.84 9.86 11.10
CA CYS A 9 8.93 10.39 10.29
C CYS A 9 9.19 9.48 9.07
N GLY A 10 9.30 10.09 7.88
CA GLY A 10 9.48 9.38 6.62
C GLY A 10 8.19 8.95 5.92
N ILE A 11 7.02 9.14 6.53
CA ILE A 11 5.73 8.89 5.88
C ILE A 11 5.44 10.02 4.89
N LYS A 12 5.37 9.66 3.58
CA LYS A 12 5.10 10.61 2.48
C LYS A 12 4.02 10.12 1.53
N SER A 13 3.66 8.84 1.61
CA SER A 13 2.66 8.24 0.74
C SER A 13 1.25 8.36 1.33
N LYS A 14 0.24 8.45 0.48
CA LYS A 14 -1.17 8.40 0.89
C LYS A 14 -1.46 7.15 1.72
N GLY A 15 -0.95 5.98 1.30
CA GLY A 15 -1.13 4.73 2.03
C GLY A 15 -0.54 4.77 3.45
N GLY A 16 0.65 5.37 3.63
CA GLY A 16 1.24 5.55 4.96
C GLY A 16 0.41 6.46 5.87
N ILE A 17 -0.16 7.53 5.31
CA ILE A 17 -1.06 8.43 6.03
C ILE A 17 -2.34 7.71 6.44
N THR A 18 -2.89 6.88 5.55
CA THR A 18 -4.09 6.06 5.85
C THR A 18 -3.82 5.10 7.01
N VAL A 19 -2.67 4.41 7.00
CA VAL A 19 -2.26 3.52 8.10
C VAL A 19 -2.16 4.27 9.42
N LEU A 20 -1.53 5.45 9.44
CA LEU A 20 -1.42 6.27 10.64
C LEU A 20 -2.80 6.71 11.18
N LYS A 21 -3.71 7.12 10.29
CA LYS A 21 -5.08 7.48 10.67
C LYS A 21 -5.82 6.27 11.23
N ASN A 22 -5.78 5.14 10.55
CA ASN A 22 -6.44 3.91 11.02
C ASN A 22 -5.93 3.50 12.41
N LEU A 23 -4.61 3.57 12.65
CA LEU A 23 -4.05 3.25 13.95
C LEU A 23 -4.63 4.16 15.03
N ILE A 24 -4.67 5.48 14.81
CA ILE A 24 -5.21 6.44 15.77
C ILE A 24 -6.70 6.22 16.01
N ASP A 25 -7.47 6.00 14.92
CA ASP A 25 -8.93 5.89 14.98
C ASP A 25 -9.42 4.56 15.58
N THR A 26 -8.60 3.50 15.51
CA THR A 26 -8.99 2.15 15.98
C THR A 26 -8.42 1.77 17.34
N THR A 27 -7.58 2.63 17.94
CA THR A 27 -6.94 2.34 19.23
C THR A 27 -7.58 3.21 20.33
N ASP A 28 -8.40 2.60 21.16
CA ASP A 28 -9.07 3.27 22.26
C ASP A 28 -8.20 3.38 23.52
N ASN A 29 -8.43 4.41 24.35
CA ASN A 29 -7.80 4.61 25.65
C ASN A 29 -6.28 4.74 25.62
N VAL A 30 -5.71 5.32 24.57
CA VAL A 30 -4.29 5.56 24.40
C VAL A 30 -3.99 7.06 24.37
N ASP A 31 -2.91 7.45 25.07
CA ASP A 31 -2.33 8.78 24.98
C ASP A 31 -1.20 8.77 23.95
N PHE A 32 -1.37 9.48 22.84
CA PHE A 32 -0.43 9.50 21.74
C PHE A 32 0.50 10.71 21.77
N PHE A 33 1.78 10.48 21.46
CA PHE A 33 2.75 11.52 21.14
C PHE A 33 3.28 11.32 19.72
N LEU A 34 3.04 12.26 18.80
CA LEU A 34 3.36 12.13 17.39
C LEU A 34 4.68 12.84 17.04
N LEU A 35 5.65 12.07 16.53
CA LEU A 35 6.84 12.58 15.85
C LEU A 35 6.61 12.56 14.34
N TYR A 36 6.87 13.68 13.65
CA TYR A 36 6.69 13.76 12.19
C TYR A 36 7.73 14.67 11.54
N ASP A 37 7.97 14.49 10.24
CA ASP A 37 8.94 15.27 9.45
C ASP A 37 8.32 15.95 8.21
N ASN A 38 7.02 15.75 8.00
CA ASN A 38 6.28 16.28 6.86
C ASN A 38 5.20 17.27 7.33
N GLN A 39 5.35 18.56 6.98
CA GLN A 39 4.37 19.59 7.33
C GLN A 39 3.00 19.41 6.62
N GLU A 40 2.98 18.68 5.49
CA GLU A 40 1.73 18.35 4.78
C GLU A 40 0.95 17.20 5.46
N LEU A 41 1.46 16.66 6.56
CA LEU A 41 0.78 15.63 7.34
C LEU A 41 -0.37 16.28 8.13
N ASP A 42 -1.43 16.65 7.41
CA ASP A 42 -2.62 17.26 7.98
C ASP A 42 -3.46 16.18 8.70
N ILE A 43 -3.00 15.82 9.89
CA ILE A 43 -3.74 14.94 10.79
C ILE A 43 -4.46 15.87 11.76
N HIS A 44 -5.73 16.17 11.46
CA HIS A 44 -6.64 16.85 12.38
C HIS A 44 -7.05 15.93 13.53
N VAL A 45 -6.09 15.51 14.34
CA VAL A 45 -6.39 14.88 15.62
C VAL A 45 -6.20 15.96 16.68
N ASN A 46 -7.30 16.49 17.15
CA ASN A 46 -7.35 17.73 17.96
C ASN A 46 -6.69 17.64 19.35
N GLU A 47 -6.31 16.45 19.80
CA GLU A 47 -5.81 16.22 21.16
C GLU A 47 -4.43 15.54 21.24
N ILE A 48 -3.78 15.25 20.11
CA ILE A 48 -2.45 14.61 20.12
C ILE A 48 -1.35 15.66 20.19
N GLU A 49 -0.46 15.54 21.16
CA GLU A 49 0.76 16.34 21.21
C GLU A 49 1.68 15.97 20.04
N LYS A 50 2.14 16.96 19.28
CA LYS A 50 2.89 16.79 18.03
C LYS A 50 4.26 17.45 18.12
N LEU A 51 5.29 16.81 17.55
CA LEU A 51 6.63 17.38 17.40
C LEU A 51 7.14 17.20 15.97
N LEU A 52 7.39 18.33 15.29
CA LEU A 52 8.08 18.37 14.02
C LEU A 52 9.59 18.13 14.23
N VAL A 53 10.14 17.15 13.51
CA VAL A 53 11.55 16.77 13.56
C VAL A 53 12.18 16.97 12.19
N THR A 54 13.34 17.63 12.17
CA THR A 54 14.17 17.75 10.95
C THR A 54 15.45 16.93 11.11
N TYR A 55 15.79 16.16 10.07
CA TYR A 55 17.00 15.35 10.06
C TYR A 55 17.54 15.15 8.63
N PRO A 56 18.86 14.94 8.45
CA PRO A 56 19.42 14.67 7.14
C PRO A 56 18.93 13.34 6.55
N ARG A 57 18.88 13.27 5.22
CA ARG A 57 18.46 12.07 4.50
C ARG A 57 19.29 10.84 4.93
N PHE A 58 18.65 9.68 5.06
CA PHE A 58 19.24 8.41 5.52
C PHE A 58 19.76 8.35 6.96
N THR A 59 19.60 9.41 7.76
CA THR A 59 20.03 9.42 9.17
C THR A 59 18.90 9.09 10.15
N HIS A 60 17.71 8.71 9.67
CA HIS A 60 16.57 8.35 10.52
C HIS A 60 16.92 7.32 11.63
N PRO A 61 17.69 6.24 11.36
CA PRO A 61 18.06 5.31 12.43
C PRO A 61 18.92 5.92 13.54
N LEU A 62 19.51 7.10 13.30
CA LEU A 62 20.28 7.87 14.30
C LEU A 62 19.48 9.02 14.90
N LEU A 63 18.15 9.04 14.71
CA LEU A 63 17.29 10.14 15.14
C LEU A 63 17.40 10.40 16.64
N ASN A 64 17.65 9.37 17.47
CA ASN A 64 17.88 9.49 18.89
C ASN A 64 19.07 10.39 19.26
N THR A 65 20.04 10.58 18.36
CA THR A 65 21.19 11.49 18.53
C THR A 65 20.93 12.88 17.97
N LEU A 66 19.94 13.03 17.10
CA LEU A 66 19.61 14.27 16.39
C LEU A 66 18.55 15.11 17.13
N ILE A 67 17.67 14.45 17.87
CA ILE A 67 16.64 15.13 18.67
C ILE A 67 17.19 15.63 20.00
N LYS A 68 16.54 16.65 20.58
CA LYS A 68 16.91 17.20 21.87
C LYS A 68 16.83 16.14 22.97
N LYS A 69 17.77 16.18 23.93
CA LYS A 69 17.81 15.23 25.06
C LYS A 69 16.50 15.18 25.85
N GLU A 70 15.83 16.32 26.02
CA GLU A 70 14.54 16.43 26.70
C GLU A 70 13.45 15.65 25.96
N THR A 71 13.39 15.79 24.63
CA THR A 71 12.47 15.03 23.78
C THR A 71 12.74 13.53 23.88
N LEU A 72 14.01 13.11 23.83
CA LEU A 72 14.38 11.70 23.99
C LEU A 72 14.01 11.19 25.40
N LYS A 73 14.19 12.00 26.44
CA LYS A 73 13.75 11.66 27.80
C LYS A 73 12.23 11.50 27.87
N LYS A 74 11.49 12.37 27.20
CA LYS A 74 10.04 12.27 27.07
C LYS A 74 9.63 10.99 26.35
N ILE A 75 10.21 10.67 25.17
CA ILE A 75 9.95 9.42 24.43
C ILE A 75 10.18 8.21 25.35
N ASN A 76 11.28 8.21 26.09
CA ASN A 76 11.64 7.10 26.98
C ASN A 76 10.75 6.99 28.25
N SER A 77 9.83 7.91 28.48
CA SER A 77 8.82 7.82 29.55
C SER A 77 7.48 7.25 29.07
N PHE A 78 7.35 6.94 27.78
CA PHE A 78 6.19 6.27 27.23
C PHE A 78 6.35 4.73 27.32
N ASP A 79 5.23 4.01 27.28
CA ASP A 79 5.22 2.56 27.40
C ASP A 79 5.74 1.88 26.14
N LYS A 80 5.38 2.41 24.97
CA LYS A 80 5.73 1.86 23.65
C LYS A 80 6.07 2.96 22.65
N ILE A 81 6.84 2.60 21.62
CA ILE A 81 7.04 3.41 20.42
C ILE A 81 6.79 2.58 19.16
N ILE A 82 6.00 3.11 18.21
CA ILE A 82 5.73 2.49 16.92
C ILE A 82 6.38 3.35 15.83
N HIS A 83 7.39 2.79 15.15
CA HIS A 83 8.05 3.41 14.02
C HIS A 83 7.31 3.06 12.73
N LEU A 84 6.53 3.99 12.17
CA LEU A 84 5.67 3.77 11.01
C LEU A 84 6.37 3.97 9.66
N GLY A 85 7.52 4.66 9.64
CA GLY A 85 8.25 5.03 8.41
C GLY A 85 9.22 3.97 7.89
N ASN A 86 9.06 2.68 8.19
CA ASN A 86 9.94 1.55 7.86
C ASN A 86 11.29 1.53 8.60
N PHE A 87 11.63 2.57 9.38
CA PHE A 87 12.88 2.68 10.11
C PHE A 87 12.62 2.99 11.56
N GLY A 88 13.32 2.26 12.44
CA GLY A 88 13.39 2.55 13.85
C GLY A 88 14.66 3.32 14.22
N PHE A 89 14.67 3.90 15.41
CA PHE A 89 15.84 4.41 16.06
C PHE A 89 15.89 3.89 17.51
N LYS A 90 17.10 3.81 18.09
CA LYS A 90 17.30 3.21 19.40
C LYS A 90 16.67 4.05 20.51
N THR A 91 15.80 3.45 21.32
CA THR A 91 15.19 4.02 22.53
C THR A 91 15.35 3.06 23.71
N LYS A 92 14.92 3.48 24.90
CA LYS A 92 14.75 2.59 26.07
C LYS A 92 13.33 2.04 26.17
N THR A 93 12.40 2.63 25.42
CA THR A 93 10.98 2.28 25.33
C THR A 93 10.83 1.05 24.46
N TYR A 94 9.90 0.15 24.79
CA TYR A 94 9.59 -1.01 23.95
C TYR A 94 9.22 -0.56 22.55
N SER A 95 9.89 -1.11 21.54
CA SER A 95 9.89 -0.52 20.20
C SER A 95 9.41 -1.49 19.14
N TYR A 96 8.49 -0.99 18.31
CA TYR A 96 8.01 -1.66 17.12
C TYR A 96 8.49 -0.95 15.86
N THR A 97 8.91 -1.71 14.85
CA THR A 97 9.13 -1.16 13.50
C THR A 97 8.13 -1.76 12.52
N PHE A 98 7.33 -0.91 11.91
CA PHE A 98 6.31 -1.30 10.93
C PHE A 98 6.83 -1.20 9.50
N ILE A 99 6.70 -2.27 8.71
CA ILE A 99 7.18 -2.37 7.34
C ILE A 99 6.04 -2.15 6.35
N GLN A 100 6.09 -1.00 5.67
CA GLN A 100 5.14 -0.62 4.62
C GLN A 100 5.70 -0.77 3.20
N ASN A 101 7.03 -0.77 3.03
CA ASN A 101 7.67 -0.87 1.72
C ASN A 101 8.58 -2.07 1.66
N ILE A 102 8.22 -3.07 0.86
CA ILE A 102 8.98 -4.31 0.73
C ILE A 102 10.08 -4.25 -0.34
N LEU A 103 10.11 -3.24 -1.21
CA LEU A 103 11.05 -3.17 -2.34
C LEU A 103 12.52 -3.35 -1.94
N PRO A 104 13.03 -2.75 -0.84
CA PRO A 104 14.41 -2.99 -0.41
C PRO A 104 14.67 -4.44 0.01
N LEU A 105 13.65 -5.20 0.40
CA LEU A 105 13.76 -6.60 0.81
C LEU A 105 13.72 -7.55 -0.39
N VAL A 106 12.74 -7.36 -1.31
CA VAL A 106 12.52 -8.25 -2.47
C VAL A 106 13.44 -7.95 -3.65
N ASN A 107 13.85 -6.69 -3.84
CA ASN A 107 14.69 -6.27 -4.97
C ASN A 107 15.77 -5.28 -4.55
N PRO A 108 16.71 -5.68 -3.66
CA PRO A 108 17.70 -4.78 -3.07
C PRO A 108 18.69 -4.22 -4.08
N TYR A 109 18.97 -4.98 -5.14
CA TYR A 109 19.97 -4.63 -6.16
C TYR A 109 19.40 -3.86 -7.35
N SER A 110 18.12 -3.52 -7.35
CA SER A 110 17.49 -2.73 -8.42
C SER A 110 18.04 -1.29 -8.50
N SER A 111 18.58 -0.78 -7.40
CA SER A 111 19.28 0.51 -7.32
C SER A 111 20.17 0.56 -6.10
N PHE A 112 21.25 1.40 -6.17
CA PHE A 112 22.10 1.68 -5.01
C PHE A 112 21.28 2.19 -3.79
N ARG A 113 20.24 2.96 -4.05
CA ARG A 113 19.31 3.41 -3.01
C ARG A 113 18.65 2.24 -2.29
N ASN A 114 18.12 1.24 -3.01
CA ASN A 114 17.46 0.09 -2.40
C ASN A 114 18.44 -0.76 -1.59
N PHE A 115 19.68 -0.87 -2.04
CA PHE A 115 20.73 -1.53 -1.27
C PHE A 115 20.98 -0.84 0.08
N ILE A 116 21.16 0.50 0.07
CA ILE A 116 21.32 1.27 1.33
C ILE A 116 20.07 1.13 2.23
N LEU A 117 18.86 1.24 1.66
CA LEU A 117 17.63 1.08 2.43
C LEU A 117 17.53 -0.30 3.07
N ARG A 118 17.98 -1.35 2.37
CA ARG A 118 18.04 -2.71 2.95
C ARG A 118 18.95 -2.78 4.18
N LEU A 119 20.14 -2.18 4.11
CA LEU A 119 21.05 -2.14 5.27
C LEU A 119 20.42 -1.40 6.46
N LEU A 120 19.73 -0.28 6.19
CA LEU A 120 19.03 0.49 7.21
C LEU A 120 17.84 -0.30 7.80
N TYR A 121 17.15 -1.14 7.00
CA TYR A 121 16.10 -2.04 7.50
C TYR A 121 16.69 -3.05 8.49
N PHE A 122 17.77 -3.75 8.10
CA PHE A 122 18.40 -4.72 9.01
C PHE A 122 18.93 -4.07 10.28
N TYR A 123 19.45 -2.84 10.20
CA TYR A 123 19.81 -2.09 11.39
C TYR A 123 18.57 -1.80 12.27
N SER A 124 17.48 -1.31 11.67
CA SER A 124 16.23 -1.03 12.38
C SER A 124 15.64 -2.30 13.00
N PHE A 125 15.69 -3.43 12.30
CA PHE A 125 15.25 -4.72 12.83
C PHE A 125 16.06 -5.16 14.06
N LYS A 126 17.39 -4.89 14.05
CA LYS A 126 18.27 -5.25 15.16
C LYS A 126 18.02 -4.41 16.43
N ILE A 127 17.57 -3.19 16.28
CA ILE A 127 17.36 -2.26 17.41
C ILE A 127 15.92 -2.21 17.90
N SER A 128 14.97 -2.79 17.17
CA SER A 128 13.56 -2.91 17.55
C SER A 128 13.32 -4.21 18.34
N ASP A 129 12.41 -4.16 19.29
CA ASP A 129 12.02 -5.33 20.08
C ASP A 129 11.14 -6.26 19.24
N GLU A 130 10.32 -5.69 18.33
CA GLU A 130 9.42 -6.45 17.48
C GLU A 130 9.17 -5.75 16.13
N ILE A 131 8.91 -6.55 15.08
CA ILE A 131 8.62 -6.05 13.74
C ILE A 131 7.14 -6.27 13.43
N ILE A 132 6.46 -5.21 12.98
CA ILE A 132 5.08 -5.28 12.56
C ILE A 132 5.03 -5.38 11.03
N VAL A 133 4.22 -6.30 10.52
CA VAL A 133 3.98 -6.49 9.10
C VAL A 133 2.48 -6.66 8.83
N GLN A 134 2.08 -6.34 7.61
CA GLN A 134 0.68 -6.39 7.23
C GLN A 134 0.23 -7.77 6.72
N LYS A 135 1.15 -8.59 6.17
CA LYS A 135 0.82 -9.90 5.59
C LYS A 135 1.93 -10.93 5.81
N GLN A 136 1.58 -12.20 5.69
CA GLN A 136 2.48 -13.33 5.89
C GLN A 136 3.68 -13.30 4.92
N HIS A 137 3.47 -13.06 3.62
CA HIS A 137 4.57 -13.00 2.65
C HIS A 137 5.61 -11.91 3.00
N VAL A 138 5.21 -10.79 3.63
CA VAL A 138 6.14 -9.78 4.14
C VAL A 138 6.90 -10.31 5.35
N SER A 139 6.23 -11.04 6.24
CA SER A 139 6.87 -11.70 7.40
C SER A 139 7.96 -12.68 6.96
N ASP A 140 7.74 -13.39 5.86
CA ASP A 140 8.67 -14.40 5.33
C ASP A 140 9.96 -13.77 4.75
N LEU A 141 9.92 -12.49 4.37
CA LEU A 141 11.10 -11.73 3.94
C LEU A 141 12.01 -11.29 5.11
N ILE A 142 11.54 -11.39 6.35
CA ILE A 142 12.24 -10.93 7.55
C ILE A 142 12.87 -12.14 8.22
N PRO A 143 14.12 -12.04 8.76
CA PRO A 143 14.78 -13.15 9.42
C PRO A 143 13.92 -13.84 10.48
N LYS A 144 13.91 -15.18 10.48
CA LYS A 144 13.09 -16.00 11.39
C LYS A 144 13.44 -15.80 12.87
N SER A 145 14.66 -15.37 13.18
CA SER A 145 15.12 -15.10 14.55
C SER A 145 14.51 -13.86 15.20
N LEU A 146 13.85 -13.00 14.42
CA LEU A 146 13.24 -11.78 14.93
C LEU A 146 11.79 -12.00 15.32
N ARG A 147 11.34 -11.32 16.38
CA ARG A 147 9.93 -11.30 16.77
C ARG A 147 9.14 -10.49 15.73
N LYS A 148 8.01 -11.03 15.32
CA LYS A 148 7.15 -10.43 14.28
C LYS A 148 5.68 -10.52 14.64
N LYS A 149 4.94 -9.46 14.34
CA LYS A 149 3.47 -9.45 14.43
C LYS A 149 2.86 -9.17 13.07
N ILE A 150 1.89 -9.98 12.68
CA ILE A 150 1.08 -9.77 11.50
C ILE A 150 -0.22 -9.14 11.96
N ILE A 151 -0.48 -7.90 11.53
CA ILE A 151 -1.68 -7.15 11.93
C ILE A 151 -2.76 -7.13 10.86
N GLY A 152 -2.41 -7.41 9.61
CA GLY A 152 -3.37 -7.41 8.52
C GLY A 152 -4.25 -8.65 8.53
N MET A 153 -5.53 -8.43 8.35
CA MET A 153 -6.55 -9.47 8.23
C MET A 153 -7.44 -9.21 7.02
N ALA A 154 -8.04 -10.27 6.50
CA ALA A 154 -9.11 -10.18 5.52
C ALA A 154 -10.42 -10.58 6.18
N LEU A 155 -11.40 -9.67 6.12
CA LEU A 155 -12.76 -9.91 6.58
C LEU A 155 -13.65 -10.11 5.35
N ASN A 156 -14.56 -11.09 5.40
CA ASN A 156 -15.53 -11.25 4.31
C ASN A 156 -16.66 -10.25 4.45
N LYS A 157 -16.99 -9.60 3.32
CA LYS A 157 -18.08 -8.64 3.22
C LYS A 157 -18.93 -8.96 2.01
N SER A 158 -20.25 -8.92 2.18
CA SER A 158 -21.20 -9.05 1.08
C SER A 158 -21.36 -7.70 0.39
N VAL A 159 -21.14 -7.65 -0.91
CA VAL A 159 -21.26 -6.45 -1.73
C VAL A 159 -22.07 -6.73 -3.00
N GLU A 160 -22.69 -5.68 -3.57
CA GLU A 160 -23.33 -5.75 -4.87
C GLU A 160 -22.28 -5.84 -5.99
N GLN A 161 -22.42 -6.80 -6.90
CA GLN A 161 -21.51 -6.92 -8.02
C GLN A 161 -21.79 -5.86 -9.07
N SER A 162 -20.74 -5.23 -9.61
CA SER A 162 -20.87 -4.31 -10.75
C SER A 162 -21.39 -5.03 -11.99
N LYS A 163 -22.49 -4.52 -12.55
CA LYS A 163 -23.11 -5.01 -13.79
C LYS A 163 -22.66 -4.21 -15.02
N ASN A 164 -21.76 -3.25 -14.84
CA ASN A 164 -21.23 -2.43 -15.92
C ASN A 164 -20.26 -3.20 -16.82
N GLU A 165 -19.77 -2.53 -17.84
CA GLU A 165 -18.79 -3.05 -18.78
C GLU A 165 -17.48 -2.26 -18.68
N GLY A 166 -16.39 -2.83 -19.21
CA GLY A 166 -15.09 -2.18 -19.28
C GLY A 166 -14.15 -2.51 -18.13
N PHE A 167 -12.96 -2.00 -18.30
CA PHE A 167 -11.84 -2.19 -17.39
C PHE A 167 -11.42 -0.86 -16.79
N VAL A 168 -10.92 -0.91 -15.55
CA VAL A 168 -10.26 0.22 -14.92
C VAL A 168 -8.87 -0.19 -14.46
N VAL A 169 -7.90 0.71 -14.58
CA VAL A 169 -6.52 0.55 -14.13
C VAL A 169 -6.07 1.78 -13.36
N ILE A 170 -5.23 1.58 -12.34
CA ILE A 170 -4.49 2.66 -11.68
C ILE A 170 -3.06 2.61 -12.19
N PHE A 171 -2.65 3.69 -12.86
CA PHE A 171 -1.34 3.79 -13.46
C PHE A 171 -0.40 4.66 -12.63
N GLU A 172 0.77 4.10 -12.33
CA GLU A 172 1.90 4.81 -11.75
C GLU A 172 3.16 4.47 -12.54
N ASP A 173 3.94 5.51 -12.91
CA ASP A 173 5.25 5.34 -13.58
C ASP A 173 6.32 4.91 -12.56
N VAL A 174 6.13 3.74 -11.99
CA VAL A 174 7.05 3.12 -11.03
C VAL A 174 7.35 1.70 -11.49
N LYS A 175 8.63 1.34 -11.52
CA LYS A 175 9.12 0.08 -12.12
C LYS A 175 8.42 -1.18 -11.59
N ASN A 176 8.08 -1.23 -10.30
CA ASN A 176 7.37 -2.38 -9.73
C ASN A 176 5.91 -2.48 -10.16
N LYS A 177 5.29 -1.39 -10.60
CA LYS A 177 3.92 -1.36 -11.16
C LYS A 177 3.85 -1.86 -12.61
N ASN A 178 4.99 -2.19 -13.21
CA ASN A 178 5.13 -2.77 -14.54
C ASN A 178 4.49 -1.94 -15.67
N PRO A 179 4.83 -0.63 -15.79
CA PRO A 179 4.12 0.32 -16.64
C PRO A 179 4.09 -0.09 -18.11
N ASN A 180 5.20 -0.57 -18.68
CA ASN A 180 5.25 -0.97 -20.09
C ASN A 180 4.35 -2.17 -20.39
N PHE A 181 4.28 -3.14 -19.48
CA PHE A 181 3.37 -4.28 -19.61
C PHE A 181 1.92 -3.81 -19.57
N LEU A 182 1.57 -2.91 -18.65
CA LEU A 182 0.23 -2.37 -18.54
C LEU A 182 -0.19 -1.61 -19.79
N ILE A 183 0.69 -0.79 -20.38
CA ILE A 183 0.43 -0.06 -21.64
C ILE A 183 0.11 -1.04 -22.78
N ASN A 184 0.92 -2.09 -22.92
CA ASN A 184 0.69 -3.10 -23.96
C ASN A 184 -0.65 -3.83 -23.74
N LEU A 185 -0.97 -4.17 -22.50
CA LEU A 185 -2.24 -4.81 -22.17
C LEU A 185 -3.45 -3.90 -22.48
N ILE A 186 -3.36 -2.61 -22.11
CA ILE A 186 -4.40 -1.61 -22.43
C ILE A 186 -4.59 -1.50 -23.96
N LEU A 187 -3.49 -1.44 -24.71
CA LEU A 187 -3.52 -1.33 -26.17
C LEU A 187 -4.24 -2.53 -26.81
N GLU A 188 -3.89 -3.75 -26.39
CA GLU A 188 -4.51 -4.97 -26.89
C GLU A 188 -6.00 -5.06 -26.57
N LEU A 189 -6.40 -4.72 -25.32
CA LEU A 189 -7.81 -4.69 -24.92
C LEU A 189 -8.59 -3.62 -25.71
N ALA A 190 -8.03 -2.43 -25.90
CA ALA A 190 -8.67 -1.37 -26.66
C ALA A 190 -8.82 -1.71 -28.15
N ASN A 191 -7.84 -2.41 -28.76
CA ASN A 191 -7.89 -2.91 -30.13
C ASN A 191 -8.96 -4.00 -30.30
N GLN A 192 -9.29 -4.73 -29.24
CA GLN A 192 -10.40 -5.69 -29.18
C GLN A 192 -11.75 -5.02 -28.82
N ASN A 193 -11.85 -3.69 -28.90
CA ASN A 193 -13.03 -2.88 -28.61
C ASN A 193 -13.49 -2.89 -27.14
N HIS A 194 -12.61 -3.24 -26.20
CA HIS A 194 -12.91 -3.09 -24.79
C HIS A 194 -12.63 -1.66 -24.32
N LYS A 195 -13.54 -1.09 -23.53
CA LYS A 195 -13.35 0.21 -22.88
C LYS A 195 -12.38 0.07 -21.72
N VAL A 196 -11.42 0.99 -21.61
CA VAL A 196 -10.43 1.02 -20.51
C VAL A 196 -10.33 2.43 -19.93
N ASP A 197 -10.70 2.55 -18.66
CA ASP A 197 -10.53 3.75 -17.86
C ASP A 197 -9.16 3.72 -17.17
N VAL A 198 -8.31 4.72 -17.43
CA VAL A 198 -6.96 4.82 -16.88
C VAL A 198 -6.88 5.95 -15.87
N ILE A 199 -6.71 5.61 -14.61
CA ILE A 199 -6.52 6.56 -13.52
C ILE A 199 -5.02 6.82 -13.37
N CYS A 200 -4.57 8.05 -13.63
CA CYS A 200 -3.17 8.45 -13.54
C CYS A 200 -2.90 9.19 -12.23
N SER A 201 -1.96 8.70 -11.43
CA SER A 201 -1.59 9.31 -10.15
C SER A 201 -0.82 10.63 -10.30
N THR A 202 -0.16 10.85 -11.44
CA THR A 202 0.63 12.06 -11.72
C THR A 202 0.58 12.48 -13.19
N LYS A 203 0.74 13.80 -13.47
CA LYS A 203 0.84 14.33 -14.86
C LYS A 203 2.03 13.77 -15.65
N LYS A 204 3.10 13.33 -14.98
CA LYS A 204 4.25 12.70 -15.66
C LYS A 204 3.88 11.35 -16.29
N SER A 205 2.94 10.64 -15.69
CA SER A 205 2.49 9.34 -16.16
C SER A 205 1.89 9.40 -17.55
N THR A 206 1.27 10.53 -17.92
CA THR A 206 0.57 10.67 -19.20
C THR A 206 1.46 10.69 -20.44
N LYS A 207 2.75 11.05 -20.31
CA LYS A 207 3.68 11.03 -21.45
C LYS A 207 3.94 9.62 -22.02
N LEU A 208 3.88 8.61 -21.15
CA LEU A 208 4.06 7.20 -21.55
C LEU A 208 2.88 6.67 -22.37
N PHE A 209 1.72 7.33 -22.30
CA PHE A 209 0.50 6.92 -23.00
C PHE A 209 0.30 7.57 -24.37
N ASN A 210 1.28 8.30 -24.92
CA ASN A 210 1.12 8.96 -26.21
C ASN A 210 0.70 7.98 -27.31
N SER A 211 1.11 6.70 -27.22
CA SER A 211 0.77 5.66 -28.18
C SER A 211 -0.70 5.18 -28.13
N ILE A 212 -1.39 5.44 -27.03
CA ILE A 212 -2.78 4.98 -26.83
C ILE A 212 -3.75 6.11 -26.49
N ARG A 213 -3.24 7.36 -26.42
CA ARG A 213 -4.04 8.52 -26.02
C ARG A 213 -5.19 8.82 -26.97
N ASP A 214 -4.98 8.58 -28.25
CA ASP A 214 -5.99 8.83 -29.29
C ASP A 214 -6.92 7.64 -29.56
N ASN A 215 -6.76 6.54 -28.81
CA ASN A 215 -7.64 5.40 -28.95
C ASN A 215 -8.99 5.69 -28.31
N GLN A 216 -10.07 5.66 -29.10
CA GLN A 216 -11.43 5.99 -28.66
C GLN A 216 -11.96 5.12 -27.51
N ASN A 217 -11.37 3.93 -27.30
CA ASN A 217 -11.73 3.00 -26.24
C ASN A 217 -10.96 3.24 -24.94
N VAL A 218 -10.04 4.22 -24.89
CA VAL A 218 -9.24 4.53 -23.70
C VAL A 218 -9.59 5.91 -23.18
N LYS A 219 -9.95 5.98 -21.91
CA LYS A 219 -10.25 7.25 -21.22
C LYS A 219 -9.31 7.49 -20.06
N PHE A 220 -8.71 8.70 -20.00
CA PHE A 220 -7.77 9.09 -18.97
C PHE A 220 -8.42 9.97 -17.91
N PHE A 221 -8.08 9.71 -16.64
CA PHE A 221 -8.47 10.51 -15.47
C PHE A 221 -7.21 10.92 -14.72
N GLU A 222 -6.95 12.22 -14.65
CA GLU A 222 -5.75 12.79 -14.06
C GLU A 222 -6.08 13.64 -12.82
N ASN A 223 -5.24 13.57 -11.80
CA ASN A 223 -5.35 14.39 -10.59
C ASN A 223 -6.71 14.31 -9.88
N ILE A 224 -7.36 13.16 -9.94
CA ILE A 224 -8.65 12.92 -9.29
C ILE A 224 -8.49 12.68 -7.78
N LYS A 225 -9.53 13.02 -7.01
CA LYS A 225 -9.61 12.72 -5.59
C LYS A 225 -9.92 11.24 -5.34
N ASN A 226 -9.63 10.74 -4.14
CA ASN A 226 -9.91 9.33 -3.81
C ASN A 226 -11.39 8.96 -3.97
N GLU A 227 -12.31 9.87 -3.62
CA GLU A 227 -13.76 9.66 -3.78
C GLU A 227 -14.15 9.46 -5.25
N GLU A 228 -13.46 10.16 -6.17
CA GLU A 228 -13.69 10.03 -7.61
C GLU A 228 -13.17 8.69 -8.14
N VAL A 229 -12.10 8.13 -7.54
CA VAL A 229 -11.61 6.78 -7.88
C VAL A 229 -12.71 5.75 -7.70
N PHE A 230 -13.39 5.75 -6.56
CA PHE A 230 -14.50 4.82 -6.29
C PHE A 230 -15.67 5.02 -7.24
N SER A 231 -15.95 6.27 -7.66
CA SER A 231 -17.00 6.53 -8.66
C SER A 231 -16.64 5.98 -10.05
N ILE A 232 -15.35 5.95 -10.39
CA ILE A 232 -14.85 5.33 -11.64
C ILE A 232 -14.90 3.80 -11.51
N PHE A 233 -14.49 3.25 -10.36
CA PHE A 233 -14.62 1.82 -10.11
C PHE A 233 -16.05 1.34 -10.37
N LYS A 234 -17.04 2.00 -9.77
CA LYS A 234 -18.46 1.65 -9.92
C LYS A 234 -18.98 1.73 -11.36
N LYS A 235 -18.29 2.40 -12.28
CA LYS A 235 -18.65 2.47 -13.71
C LYS A 235 -18.01 1.36 -14.55
N ASN A 236 -17.15 0.55 -13.97
CA ASN A 236 -16.43 -0.51 -14.64
C ASN A 236 -16.79 -1.88 -14.07
N ARG A 237 -16.50 -2.93 -14.80
CA ARG A 237 -16.71 -4.32 -14.40
C ARG A 237 -15.48 -4.95 -13.77
N CYS A 238 -14.32 -4.61 -14.28
CA CYS A 238 -13.08 -5.27 -13.90
C CYS A 238 -11.99 -4.24 -13.57
N TYR A 239 -11.25 -4.49 -12.51
CA TYR A 239 -10.01 -3.80 -12.20
C TYR A 239 -8.81 -4.66 -12.63
N ILE A 240 -7.83 -4.06 -13.31
CA ILE A 240 -6.58 -4.73 -13.71
C ILE A 240 -5.43 -4.21 -12.86
N HIS A 241 -4.68 -5.14 -12.27
CA HIS A 241 -3.51 -4.88 -11.46
C HIS A 241 -2.27 -5.56 -12.05
N THR A 242 -1.14 -4.83 -12.17
CA THR A 242 0.06 -5.34 -12.86
C THR A 242 1.33 -5.26 -12.03
N SER A 243 1.23 -4.93 -10.74
CA SER A 243 2.39 -4.80 -9.87
C SER A 243 3.13 -6.13 -9.70
N LYS A 244 4.46 -6.05 -9.72
CA LYS A 244 5.34 -7.21 -9.45
C LYS A 244 5.44 -7.52 -7.95
N TYR A 245 5.38 -6.48 -7.13
CA TYR A 245 5.56 -6.58 -5.68
C TYR A 245 4.63 -5.59 -4.99
N GLU A 246 3.92 -6.04 -3.98
CA GLU A 246 3.09 -5.22 -3.09
C GLU A 246 3.24 -5.67 -1.64
N THR A 247 3.06 -4.75 -0.72
CA THR A 247 2.94 -5.08 0.71
C THR A 247 1.56 -5.65 1.00
N VAL A 248 0.51 -5.00 0.51
CA VAL A 248 -0.89 -5.43 0.69
C VAL A 248 -1.61 -5.57 -0.64
N GLY A 249 -1.41 -4.61 -1.56
CA GLY A 249 -2.18 -4.50 -2.79
C GLY A 249 -3.56 -3.88 -2.50
N LEU A 250 -3.64 -2.82 -1.70
CA LEU A 250 -4.90 -2.17 -1.31
C LEU A 250 -5.87 -1.93 -2.46
N PRO A 251 -5.45 -1.45 -3.66
CA PRO A 251 -6.37 -1.24 -4.77
C PRO A 251 -7.13 -2.51 -5.22
N ILE A 252 -6.60 -3.70 -4.95
CA ILE A 252 -7.28 -4.97 -5.24
C ILE A 252 -8.48 -5.13 -4.32
N TYR A 253 -8.30 -4.91 -3.02
CA TYR A 253 -9.37 -4.98 -2.03
C TYR A 253 -10.42 -3.89 -2.25
N GLU A 254 -9.97 -2.66 -2.54
CA GLU A 254 -10.85 -1.53 -2.85
C GLU A 254 -11.72 -1.82 -4.09
N ALA A 255 -11.16 -2.42 -5.13
CA ALA A 255 -11.91 -2.83 -6.32
C ALA A 255 -12.94 -3.92 -6.00
N LEU A 256 -12.55 -4.96 -5.26
CA LEU A 256 -13.45 -6.02 -4.81
C LEU A 256 -14.60 -5.45 -3.96
N GLU A 257 -14.31 -4.55 -3.02
CA GLU A 257 -15.30 -3.92 -2.14
C GLU A 257 -16.29 -3.03 -2.92
N ASN A 258 -15.89 -2.52 -4.07
CA ASN A 258 -16.78 -1.81 -5.01
C ASN A 258 -17.47 -2.76 -6.02
N GLY A 259 -17.42 -4.07 -5.80
CA GLY A 259 -18.12 -5.07 -6.58
C GLY A 259 -17.47 -5.42 -7.91
N LEU A 260 -16.22 -5.01 -8.17
CA LEU A 260 -15.53 -5.34 -9.39
C LEU A 260 -14.95 -6.76 -9.33
N LYS A 261 -14.82 -7.38 -10.49
CA LYS A 261 -13.90 -8.49 -10.68
C LYS A 261 -12.49 -7.94 -10.81
N VAL A 262 -11.49 -8.70 -10.36
CA VAL A 262 -10.09 -8.24 -10.43
C VAL A 262 -9.23 -9.19 -11.23
N VAL A 263 -8.38 -8.62 -12.09
CA VAL A 263 -7.39 -9.35 -12.88
C VAL A 263 -6.02 -9.01 -12.34
N VAL A 264 -5.29 -10.01 -11.86
CA VAL A 264 -4.07 -9.84 -11.06
C VAL A 264 -2.98 -10.83 -11.48
N PRO A 265 -1.69 -10.52 -11.31
CA PRO A 265 -0.65 -11.52 -11.48
C PRO A 265 -0.78 -12.60 -10.40
N ASP A 266 -0.33 -13.83 -10.69
CA ASP A 266 -0.29 -14.90 -9.69
C ASP A 266 0.93 -14.75 -8.79
N GLU A 267 0.78 -13.94 -7.73
CA GLU A 267 1.85 -13.54 -6.80
C GLU A 267 1.37 -13.67 -5.34
N ASP A 268 2.30 -13.86 -4.41
CA ASP A 268 2.04 -14.15 -2.99
C ASP A 268 1.26 -13.05 -2.24
N TYR A 269 1.30 -11.80 -2.72
CA TYR A 269 0.56 -10.70 -2.09
C TYR A 269 -0.93 -10.68 -2.43
N ILE A 270 -1.38 -11.48 -3.42
CA ILE A 270 -2.78 -11.53 -3.83
C ILE A 270 -3.62 -12.11 -2.68
N PRO A 271 -4.80 -11.54 -2.43
CA PRO A 271 -5.73 -12.11 -1.44
C PRO A 271 -6.10 -13.55 -1.80
N ILE A 272 -6.48 -14.29 -0.77
CA ILE A 272 -6.90 -15.69 -0.83
C ILE A 272 -7.90 -15.90 -1.97
N GLU A 273 -7.91 -17.09 -2.55
CA GLU A 273 -8.78 -17.49 -3.67
C GLU A 273 -10.24 -17.02 -3.48
N ASN A 274 -10.69 -16.25 -4.45
CA ASN A 274 -12.07 -15.75 -4.52
C ASN A 274 -12.53 -15.85 -5.98
N GLN A 275 -13.78 -16.19 -6.21
CA GLN A 275 -14.36 -16.36 -7.55
C GLN A 275 -14.32 -15.08 -8.42
N ASN A 276 -14.07 -13.92 -7.81
CA ASN A 276 -13.95 -12.63 -8.50
C ASN A 276 -12.50 -12.24 -8.77
N ILE A 277 -11.52 -13.13 -8.49
CA ILE A 277 -10.10 -12.93 -8.73
C ILE A 277 -9.65 -13.82 -9.88
N PHE A 278 -9.16 -13.20 -10.95
CA PHE A 278 -8.70 -13.85 -12.18
C PHE A 278 -7.18 -13.65 -12.28
N LYS A 279 -6.44 -14.75 -12.12
CA LYS A 279 -4.99 -14.72 -12.07
C LYS A 279 -4.38 -14.91 -13.45
N TYR A 280 -3.24 -14.26 -13.70
CA TYR A 280 -2.44 -14.45 -14.91
C TYR A 280 -0.95 -14.60 -14.57
N THR A 281 -0.17 -15.21 -15.46
CA THR A 281 1.28 -15.36 -15.31
C THR A 281 1.97 -14.00 -15.50
N LEU A 282 2.69 -13.52 -14.49
CA LEU A 282 3.39 -12.23 -14.51
C LEU A 282 4.30 -12.11 -15.75
N GLY A 283 4.17 -11.02 -16.51
CA GLY A 283 4.95 -10.76 -17.73
C GLY A 283 4.45 -11.48 -18.99
N ASN A 284 3.43 -12.34 -18.89
CA ASN A 284 2.83 -13.00 -20.04
C ASN A 284 1.56 -12.25 -20.49
N LEU A 285 1.67 -11.51 -21.60
CA LEU A 285 0.59 -10.66 -22.13
C LEU A 285 -0.64 -11.50 -22.53
N ASN A 286 -0.45 -12.62 -23.20
CA ASN A 286 -1.55 -13.48 -23.63
C ASN A 286 -2.32 -14.04 -22.43
N SER A 287 -1.61 -14.50 -21.40
CA SER A 287 -2.24 -14.96 -20.16
C SER A 287 -3.05 -13.86 -19.49
N ALA A 288 -2.57 -12.60 -19.51
CA ALA A 288 -3.30 -11.46 -18.96
C ALA A 288 -4.56 -11.13 -19.76
N ILE A 289 -4.48 -11.15 -21.09
CA ILE A 289 -5.65 -10.97 -21.98
C ILE A 289 -6.70 -12.06 -21.73
N GLU A 290 -6.29 -13.33 -21.68
CA GLU A 290 -7.20 -14.44 -21.37
C GLU A 290 -7.88 -14.26 -20.00
N ALA A 291 -7.15 -13.83 -18.98
CA ALA A 291 -7.71 -13.55 -17.65
C ALA A 291 -8.72 -12.38 -17.71
N CYS A 292 -8.43 -11.32 -18.49
CA CYS A 292 -9.36 -10.22 -18.73
C CYS A 292 -10.66 -10.70 -19.39
N ILE A 293 -10.56 -11.51 -20.45
CA ILE A 293 -11.73 -12.06 -21.15
C ILE A 293 -12.54 -12.97 -20.22
N LYS A 294 -11.89 -13.87 -19.48
CA LYS A 294 -12.56 -14.70 -18.47
C LYS A 294 -13.30 -13.87 -17.44
N ALA A 295 -12.69 -12.78 -16.96
CA ALA A 295 -13.32 -11.89 -15.98
C ALA A 295 -14.57 -11.21 -16.56
N THR A 296 -14.56 -10.76 -17.82
CA THR A 296 -15.71 -10.12 -18.45
C THR A 296 -16.84 -11.09 -18.81
N THR A 297 -16.51 -12.34 -19.15
CA THR A 297 -17.49 -13.36 -19.55
C THR A 297 -18.04 -14.18 -18.38
N ALA A 298 -17.36 -14.18 -17.24
CA ALA A 298 -17.81 -14.90 -16.04
C ALA A 298 -19.20 -14.42 -15.57
N PRO A 299 -20.06 -15.33 -15.08
CA PRO A 299 -21.40 -14.99 -14.62
C PRO A 299 -21.42 -13.82 -13.63
N LEU A 300 -22.51 -13.06 -13.64
CA LEU A 300 -22.80 -12.02 -12.66
C LEU A 300 -23.68 -12.59 -11.55
N SER A 301 -23.46 -12.15 -10.34
CA SER A 301 -24.31 -12.38 -9.17
C SER A 301 -24.82 -11.06 -8.64
N ASP A 302 -26.02 -11.03 -8.04
CA ASP A 302 -26.52 -9.80 -7.43
C ASP A 302 -25.67 -9.38 -6.22
N LYS A 303 -25.21 -10.38 -5.46
CA LYS A 303 -24.30 -10.18 -4.32
C LYS A 303 -23.14 -11.15 -4.40
N ILE A 304 -21.97 -10.69 -3.98
CA ILE A 304 -20.73 -11.46 -3.91
C ILE A 304 -20.08 -11.28 -2.54
N GLU A 305 -19.47 -12.36 -2.05
CA GLU A 305 -18.62 -12.29 -0.86
C GLU A 305 -17.20 -11.93 -1.30
N VAL A 306 -16.63 -10.88 -0.73
CA VAL A 306 -15.28 -10.40 -1.07
C VAL A 306 -14.44 -10.21 0.18
N PRO A 307 -13.13 -10.46 0.11
CA PRO A 307 -12.22 -10.11 1.18
C PRO A 307 -12.04 -8.59 1.23
N VAL A 308 -12.24 -8.00 2.42
CA VAL A 308 -11.93 -6.61 2.73
C VAL A 308 -10.71 -6.59 3.65
N TYR A 309 -9.72 -5.79 3.29
CA TYR A 309 -8.52 -5.67 4.12
C TYR A 309 -8.77 -4.78 5.33
N SER A 310 -8.29 -5.22 6.49
CA SER A 310 -8.31 -4.47 7.74
C SER A 310 -7.01 -4.68 8.51
N GLU A 311 -6.72 -3.81 9.47
CA GLU A 311 -5.57 -3.90 10.36
C GLU A 311 -6.04 -3.98 11.80
N ASN A 312 -5.56 -4.98 12.54
CA ASN A 312 -5.86 -5.12 13.97
C ASN A 312 -4.71 -4.56 14.81
N TRP A 313 -4.79 -3.27 15.10
CA TRP A 313 -3.81 -2.58 15.92
C TRP A 313 -3.90 -2.91 17.42
N ASN A 314 -5.01 -3.52 17.87
CA ASN A 314 -5.15 -4.01 19.25
C ASN A 314 -4.23 -5.21 19.57
N LEU A 315 -3.53 -5.77 18.57
CA LEU A 315 -2.50 -6.79 18.79
C LEU A 315 -1.19 -6.20 19.33
N ILE A 316 -1.00 -4.88 19.32
CA ILE A 316 0.22 -4.16 19.68
C ILE A 316 0.01 -3.47 21.00
#